data_911cc818145f68af57ad0861eb6a8286
#
_entry.id   911cc818145f68af57ad0861eb6a8286
#
_cell.length_a   1.000
_cell.length_b   1.000
_cell.length_c   1.000
_cell.angle_alpha   90.00
_cell.angle_beta   90.00
_cell.angle_gamma   90.00
#
_symmetry.space_group_name_H-M   'P 1'
#
loop_
_entity.id
_entity.type
_entity.pdbx_description
1 polymer ?
#
loop_
_entity_poly.entity_id
_entity_poly.type
_entity_poly.pdbx_seq_one_letter_code
_entity_poly.pdbx_strand_id
1 'polypeptide(L)'
;DSFLYTMMNYCGSDFVDVSTGKCAFDTDNFVAMLTYAAGLPVEYGEDYWGEDYWNNYESQFREDRTLLDGISISNIRDLNGTINGVFGEDISFVGFPTDGDMGSILWAGNRMYALSAKSKNLDGAWEFLRYYLTQEYQDKIQEQEYNLPVLRSTFEKNVQDATKKPYYMDENGNKVEYDETYYINGEEILLPQLTQEQVDRIVSFVESVNKRGYYNEAISNIISEEAGAYFSGQKSARDVASVIQSRVQVYVNENR
;
A
#
# COMPACT_ATOMS: atom_id res chain seq x y z
N ASP A 1 2.13 -14.35 11.74
CA ASP A 1 2.11 -14.45 10.27
C ASP A 1 1.86 -13.12 9.57
N SER A 2 0.93 -12.27 10.05
CA SER A 2 0.60 -10.98 9.43
C SER A 2 1.81 -10.06 9.27
N PHE A 3 2.70 -10.01 10.27
CA PHE A 3 3.93 -9.22 10.19
C PHE A 3 4.85 -9.69 9.07
N LEU A 4 5.12 -10.99 8.98
CA LEU A 4 5.97 -11.56 7.91
C LEU A 4 5.36 -11.31 6.53
N TYR A 5 4.04 -11.49 6.39
CA TYR A 5 3.33 -11.20 5.15
C TYR A 5 3.50 -9.73 4.75
N THR A 6 3.28 -8.82 5.69
CA THR A 6 3.44 -7.37 5.47
C THR A 6 4.88 -7.04 5.07
N MET A 7 5.87 -7.54 5.83
CA MET A 7 7.29 -7.29 5.52
C MET A 7 7.69 -7.84 4.16
N MET A 8 7.21 -9.03 3.77
CA MET A 8 7.50 -9.59 2.45
C MET A 8 6.91 -8.74 1.32
N ASN A 9 5.75 -8.13 1.53
CA ASN A 9 5.21 -7.18 0.57
C ASN A 9 6.08 -5.93 0.41
N TYR A 10 6.73 -5.49 1.48
CA TYR A 10 7.53 -4.27 1.49
C TYR A 10 9.00 -4.49 1.12
N CYS A 11 9.63 -5.55 1.61
CA CYS A 11 11.05 -5.82 1.39
C CYS A 11 11.35 -7.17 0.73
N GLY A 12 10.34 -7.84 0.19
CA GLY A 12 10.53 -9.14 -0.48
C GLY A 12 11.52 -9.11 -1.64
N SER A 13 11.65 -7.98 -2.33
CA SER A 13 12.66 -7.77 -3.36
C SER A 13 14.10 -7.79 -2.83
N ASP A 14 14.30 -7.59 -1.54
CA ASP A 14 15.64 -7.66 -0.91
C ASP A 14 16.05 -9.13 -0.68
N PHE A 15 15.07 -10.05 -0.65
CA PHE A 15 15.28 -11.48 -0.47
C PHE A 15 15.14 -12.30 -1.75
N VAL A 16 14.51 -11.75 -2.80
CA VAL A 16 14.32 -12.42 -4.09
C VAL A 16 14.67 -11.49 -5.24
N ASP A 17 15.80 -11.73 -5.88
CA ASP A 17 16.16 -11.07 -7.13
C ASP A 17 15.63 -11.90 -8.32
N VAL A 18 14.49 -11.49 -8.85
CA VAL A 18 13.85 -12.16 -10.00
C VAL A 18 14.72 -12.11 -11.25
N SER A 19 15.56 -11.08 -11.41
CA SER A 19 16.41 -10.89 -12.60
C SER A 19 17.54 -11.91 -12.64
N THR A 20 18.17 -12.18 -11.51
CA THR A 20 19.25 -13.16 -11.37
C THR A 20 18.76 -14.53 -10.92
N GLY A 21 17.56 -14.60 -10.33
CA GLY A 21 16.98 -15.80 -9.72
C GLY A 21 17.64 -16.18 -8.40
N LYS A 22 18.31 -15.25 -7.74
CA LYS A 22 18.94 -15.49 -6.44
C LYS A 22 17.98 -15.18 -5.30
N CYS A 23 18.04 -16.03 -4.28
CA CYS A 23 17.32 -15.82 -3.03
C CYS A 23 18.31 -15.61 -1.87
N ALA A 24 17.87 -14.90 -0.83
CA ALA A 24 18.69 -14.50 0.33
C ALA A 24 17.95 -14.67 1.67
N PHE A 25 17.19 -15.76 1.82
CA PHE A 25 16.42 -16.04 3.04
C PHE A 25 17.28 -16.61 4.18
N ASP A 26 18.44 -17.19 3.90
CA ASP A 26 19.35 -17.75 4.92
C ASP A 26 20.28 -16.69 5.54
N THR A 27 19.98 -15.41 5.36
CA THR A 27 20.75 -14.28 5.88
C THR A 27 20.36 -13.93 7.33
N ASP A 28 21.27 -13.22 8.01
CA ASP A 28 21.02 -12.73 9.37
C ASP A 28 19.84 -11.75 9.42
N ASN A 29 19.63 -10.97 8.38
CA ASN A 29 18.49 -10.06 8.29
C ASN A 29 17.15 -10.79 8.30
N PHE A 30 17.00 -11.86 7.53
CA PHE A 30 15.77 -12.65 7.53
C PHE A 30 15.56 -13.39 8.86
N VAL A 31 16.63 -13.93 9.45
CA VAL A 31 16.57 -14.56 10.79
C VAL A 31 16.17 -13.54 11.86
N ALA A 32 16.70 -12.32 11.80
CA ALA A 32 16.29 -11.24 12.70
C ALA A 32 14.81 -10.89 12.54
N MET A 33 14.29 -10.84 11.31
CA MET A 33 12.88 -10.60 11.01
C MET A 33 11.97 -11.70 11.57
N LEU A 34 12.34 -12.97 11.40
CA LEU A 34 11.65 -14.12 12.03
C LEU A 34 11.64 -14.01 13.55
N THR A 35 12.79 -13.65 14.14
CA THR A 35 12.93 -13.52 15.59
C THR A 35 12.09 -12.38 16.14
N TYR A 36 12.08 -11.24 15.45
CA TYR A 36 11.22 -10.11 15.81
C TYR A 36 9.74 -10.49 15.75
N ALA A 37 9.31 -11.16 14.66
CA ALA A 37 7.94 -11.62 14.48
C ALA A 37 7.48 -12.54 15.63
N ALA A 38 8.35 -13.41 16.12
CA ALA A 38 8.03 -14.31 17.24
C ALA A 38 7.85 -13.59 18.59
N GLY A 39 8.40 -12.38 18.72
CA GLY A 39 8.24 -11.53 19.92
C GLY A 39 6.95 -10.70 19.92
N LEU A 40 6.24 -10.65 18.81
CA LEU A 40 4.98 -9.91 18.72
C LEU A 40 3.85 -10.67 19.41
N PRO A 41 2.82 -9.96 19.92
CA PRO A 41 1.62 -10.61 20.48
C PRO A 41 0.97 -11.55 19.46
N VAL A 42 0.61 -12.76 19.93
CA VAL A 42 0.21 -13.84 19.02
C VAL A 42 -1.21 -13.72 18.49
N GLU A 43 -2.11 -13.05 19.18
CA GLU A 43 -3.48 -12.93 18.69
C GLU A 43 -4.26 -11.81 19.34
N TYR A 44 -5.06 -11.19 18.52
CA TYR A 44 -6.26 -10.50 18.92
C TYR A 44 -7.35 -11.57 19.11
N GLY A 45 -7.96 -11.66 20.29
CA GLY A 45 -9.08 -12.57 20.53
C GLY A 45 -10.25 -12.30 19.58
N GLU A 46 -11.20 -13.22 19.47
CA GLU A 46 -12.39 -13.04 18.61
C GLU A 46 -13.14 -11.73 18.90
N ASP A 47 -13.10 -11.25 20.14
CA ASP A 47 -13.69 -9.99 20.58
C ASP A 47 -12.92 -8.73 20.11
N TYR A 48 -11.69 -8.86 19.62
CA TYR A 48 -10.88 -7.72 19.18
C TYR A 48 -11.48 -7.00 17.96
N TRP A 49 -12.11 -7.75 17.06
CA TRP A 49 -12.78 -7.24 15.86
C TRP A 49 -14.26 -6.91 16.10
N GLY A 50 -14.67 -6.63 17.34
CA GLY A 50 -16.03 -6.25 17.70
C GLY A 50 -16.51 -4.99 16.98
N GLU A 51 -17.82 -4.67 17.11
CA GLU A 51 -18.46 -3.52 16.46
C GLU A 51 -17.76 -2.19 16.74
N ASP A 52 -17.12 -2.05 17.89
CA ASP A 52 -16.42 -0.84 18.30
C ASP A 52 -14.94 -0.79 17.85
N TYR A 53 -14.44 -1.82 17.17
CA TYR A 53 -13.02 -1.90 16.80
C TYR A 53 -12.56 -0.68 16.00
N TRP A 54 -13.26 -0.36 14.92
CA TRP A 54 -12.89 0.74 14.03
C TRP A 54 -13.00 2.10 14.70
N ASN A 55 -14.06 2.32 15.47
CA ASN A 55 -14.21 3.54 16.24
C ASN A 55 -13.08 3.70 17.26
N ASN A 56 -12.74 2.63 17.98
CA ASN A 56 -11.62 2.64 18.93
C ASN A 56 -10.27 2.79 18.24
N TYR A 57 -10.08 2.17 17.06
CA TYR A 57 -8.84 2.28 16.29
C TYR A 57 -8.57 3.72 15.86
N GLU A 58 -9.53 4.39 15.23
CA GLU A 58 -9.36 5.77 14.75
C GLU A 58 -9.25 6.78 15.90
N SER A 59 -10.01 6.61 16.98
CA SER A 59 -9.96 7.51 18.15
C SER A 59 -8.60 7.48 18.87
N GLN A 60 -7.85 6.38 18.78
CA GLN A 60 -6.53 6.25 19.40
C GLN A 60 -5.52 7.29 18.89
N PHE A 61 -5.63 7.70 17.63
CA PHE A 61 -4.75 8.72 17.06
C PHE A 61 -5.05 10.10 17.64
N ARG A 62 -6.34 10.45 17.78
CA ARG A 62 -6.77 11.72 18.41
C ARG A 62 -6.49 11.79 19.90
N GLU A 63 -6.37 10.66 20.55
CA GLU A 63 -6.11 10.54 22.00
C GLU A 63 -4.60 10.33 22.30
N ASP A 64 -3.72 10.53 21.32
CA ASP A 64 -2.25 10.35 21.44
C ASP A 64 -1.84 8.96 21.96
N ARG A 65 -2.65 7.93 21.71
CA ARG A 65 -2.38 6.55 22.13
C ARG A 65 -1.66 5.72 21.08
N THR A 66 -1.72 6.16 19.84
CA THR A 66 -1.03 5.53 18.70
C THR A 66 -0.30 6.60 17.89
N LEU A 67 0.99 6.35 17.63
CA LEU A 67 1.88 7.31 16.98
C LEU A 67 2.00 7.11 15.46
N LEU A 68 1.86 5.88 14.98
CA LEU A 68 2.11 5.52 13.58
C LEU A 68 0.92 4.76 13.01
N ASP A 69 0.58 5.08 11.77
CA ASP A 69 -0.42 4.37 11.00
C ASP A 69 0.10 3.99 9.62
N GLY A 70 -0.41 2.89 9.08
CA GLY A 70 -0.17 2.46 7.70
C GLY A 70 -1.27 2.97 6.79
N ILE A 71 -0.96 3.94 5.94
CA ILE A 71 -1.92 4.54 5.03
C ILE A 71 -1.70 4.11 3.57
N SER A 72 -2.79 4.03 2.83
CA SER A 72 -2.78 3.89 1.37
C SER A 72 -3.15 5.21 0.73
N ILE A 73 -2.35 5.69 -0.22
CA ILE A 73 -2.64 6.92 -0.96
C ILE A 73 -3.22 6.53 -2.32
N SER A 74 -4.55 6.58 -2.43
CA SER A 74 -5.26 6.33 -3.68
C SER A 74 -5.56 7.63 -4.43
N ASN A 75 -5.77 8.71 -3.69
CA ASN A 75 -6.08 10.03 -4.19
C ASN A 75 -5.54 11.06 -3.20
N ILE A 76 -5.09 12.22 -3.68
CA ILE A 76 -4.55 13.28 -2.80
C ILE A 76 -5.65 13.78 -1.84
N ARG A 77 -6.86 13.94 -2.33
CA ARG A 77 -7.99 14.43 -1.52
C ARG A 77 -8.42 13.46 -0.43
N ASP A 78 -8.31 12.14 -0.65
CA ASP A 78 -8.70 11.13 0.36
C ASP A 78 -7.89 11.26 1.64
N LEU A 79 -6.67 11.78 1.56
CA LEU A 79 -5.86 12.08 2.73
C LEU A 79 -6.43 13.20 3.61
N ASN A 80 -7.39 13.97 3.12
CA ASN A 80 -8.13 14.91 3.98
C ASN A 80 -8.83 14.19 5.13
N GLY A 81 -9.48 13.07 4.85
CA GLY A 81 -10.08 12.20 5.88
C GLY A 81 -9.04 11.72 6.89
N THR A 82 -7.88 11.29 6.43
CA THR A 82 -6.79 10.84 7.32
C THR A 82 -6.25 11.99 8.16
N ILE A 83 -5.83 13.11 7.54
CA ILE A 83 -5.18 14.23 8.23
C ILE A 83 -6.16 14.92 9.18
N ASN A 84 -7.27 15.41 8.65
CA ASN A 84 -8.21 16.26 9.40
C ASN A 84 -9.33 15.45 10.07
N GLY A 85 -9.61 14.24 9.58
CA GLY A 85 -10.58 13.31 10.18
C GLY A 85 -9.94 12.43 11.25
N VAL A 86 -9.09 11.48 10.87
CA VAL A 86 -8.53 10.49 11.80
C VAL A 86 -7.58 11.15 12.80
N PHE A 87 -6.55 11.86 12.36
CA PHE A 87 -5.58 12.50 13.25
C PHE A 87 -6.12 13.81 13.86
N GLY A 88 -6.83 14.61 13.08
CA GLY A 88 -7.33 15.93 13.50
C GLY A 88 -6.25 17.00 13.60
N GLU A 89 -5.03 16.70 13.16
CA GLU A 89 -3.85 17.56 13.15
C GLU A 89 -2.91 17.22 12.01
N ASP A 90 -1.88 18.04 11.82
CA ASP A 90 -0.88 17.81 10.79
C ASP A 90 -0.04 16.55 11.08
N ILE A 91 0.16 15.73 10.04
CA ILE A 91 0.94 14.49 10.10
C ILE A 91 2.21 14.59 9.27
N SER A 92 3.20 13.77 9.61
CA SER A 92 4.41 13.56 8.83
C SER A 92 4.37 12.23 8.10
N PHE A 93 4.71 12.24 6.82
CA PHE A 93 4.86 11.01 6.03
C PHE A 93 6.29 10.51 6.16
N VAL A 94 6.47 9.38 6.81
CA VAL A 94 7.81 8.82 7.07
C VAL A 94 8.15 7.62 6.17
N GLY A 95 7.14 7.06 5.48
CA GLY A 95 7.32 5.86 4.68
C GLY A 95 7.69 4.63 5.53
N PHE A 96 8.01 3.53 4.85
CA PHE A 96 8.48 2.32 5.53
C PHE A 96 9.95 2.50 5.94
N PRO A 97 10.33 2.18 7.19
CA PRO A 97 11.71 2.28 7.64
C PRO A 97 12.60 1.30 6.87
N THR A 98 13.68 1.84 6.30
CA THR A 98 14.75 1.08 5.63
C THR A 98 16.10 1.57 6.09
N ASP A 99 17.17 0.79 5.87
CA ASP A 99 18.55 1.21 6.19
C ASP A 99 18.96 2.39 5.28
N GLY A 100 18.76 3.61 5.75
CA GLY A 100 19.25 4.82 5.09
C GLY A 100 18.15 5.80 4.73
N ASP A 101 17.40 5.59 3.67
CA ASP A 101 16.34 6.49 3.27
C ASP A 101 14.96 5.99 3.73
N MET A 102 14.08 6.93 4.06
CA MET A 102 12.67 6.61 4.33
C MET A 102 12.09 5.93 3.09
N GLY A 103 11.86 4.62 3.18
CA GLY A 103 11.34 3.83 2.08
C GLY A 103 9.83 3.98 1.98
N SER A 104 9.36 4.59 0.91
CA SER A 104 7.96 4.45 0.50
C SER A 104 7.84 3.32 -0.51
N ILE A 105 6.68 2.69 -0.56
CA ILE A 105 6.44 1.56 -1.43
C ILE A 105 5.25 1.85 -2.32
N LEU A 106 5.49 1.74 -3.62
CA LEU A 106 4.43 1.72 -4.60
C LEU A 106 3.87 0.31 -4.72
N TRP A 107 2.63 0.10 -4.33
CA TRP A 107 1.86 -1.02 -4.82
C TRP A 107 1.62 -0.83 -6.31
N ALA A 108 2.13 -1.75 -7.13
CA ALA A 108 1.59 -1.90 -8.47
C ALA A 108 0.12 -2.32 -8.27
N GLY A 109 -0.79 -1.39 -8.52
CA GLY A 109 -2.21 -1.59 -8.27
C GLY A 109 -2.78 -2.82 -8.97
N ASN A 110 -4.03 -3.14 -8.68
CA ASN A 110 -4.76 -4.30 -9.17
C ASN A 110 -4.96 -4.35 -10.70
N ARG A 111 -4.45 -3.36 -11.43
CA ARG A 111 -4.63 -3.25 -12.89
C ARG A 111 -3.29 -3.28 -13.60
N MET A 112 -2.82 -4.48 -13.85
CA MET A 112 -1.71 -4.73 -14.75
C MET A 112 -2.23 -5.33 -16.04
N TYR A 113 -1.80 -4.78 -17.17
CA TYR A 113 -2.15 -5.27 -18.50
C TYR A 113 -0.92 -5.80 -19.21
N ALA A 114 -1.08 -6.90 -19.93
CA ALA A 114 -0.02 -7.48 -20.74
C ALA A 114 -0.57 -7.88 -22.11
N LEU A 115 0.28 -7.79 -23.12
CA LEU A 115 0.01 -8.32 -24.45
C LEU A 115 0.52 -9.74 -24.55
N SER A 116 -0.32 -10.65 -25.05
CA SER A 116 0.15 -11.99 -25.38
C SER A 116 1.12 -11.94 -26.55
N ALA A 117 2.35 -12.42 -26.35
CA ALA A 117 3.33 -12.55 -27.43
C ALA A 117 2.86 -13.48 -28.58
N LYS A 118 1.83 -14.28 -28.35
CA LYS A 118 1.20 -15.17 -29.35
C LYS A 118 0.03 -14.50 -30.09
N SER A 119 -0.28 -13.23 -29.79
CA SER A 119 -1.36 -12.53 -30.48
C SER A 119 -1.07 -12.41 -31.97
N LYS A 120 -2.07 -12.67 -32.81
CA LYS A 120 -1.99 -12.48 -34.26
C LYS A 120 -2.20 -11.02 -34.69
N ASN A 121 -2.58 -10.14 -33.74
CA ASN A 121 -2.80 -8.71 -33.96
C ASN A 121 -2.22 -7.92 -32.80
N LEU A 122 -0.89 -7.87 -32.72
CA LEU A 122 -0.19 -7.13 -31.67
C LEU A 122 -0.43 -5.63 -31.76
N ASP A 123 -0.45 -5.08 -32.98
CA ASP A 123 -0.65 -3.65 -33.18
C ASP A 123 -2.05 -3.20 -32.70
N GLY A 124 -3.09 -3.94 -33.06
CA GLY A 124 -4.45 -3.65 -32.59
C GLY A 124 -4.61 -3.82 -31.06
N ALA A 125 -3.96 -4.84 -30.50
CA ALA A 125 -3.95 -5.04 -29.05
C ALA A 125 -3.19 -3.91 -28.32
N TRP A 126 -2.10 -3.42 -28.91
CA TRP A 126 -1.36 -2.28 -28.40
C TRP A 126 -2.17 -0.99 -28.46
N GLU A 127 -2.86 -0.70 -29.57
CA GLU A 127 -3.74 0.48 -29.67
C GLU A 127 -4.86 0.47 -28.63
N PHE A 128 -5.41 -0.74 -28.34
CA PHE A 128 -6.38 -0.89 -27.26
C PHE A 128 -5.77 -0.59 -25.88
N LEU A 129 -4.59 -1.12 -25.57
CA LEU A 129 -3.91 -0.83 -24.30
C LEU A 129 -3.47 0.63 -24.20
N ARG A 130 -3.02 1.22 -25.31
CA ARG A 130 -2.60 2.63 -25.34
C ARG A 130 -3.73 3.58 -24.95
N TYR A 131 -5.00 3.20 -25.20
CA TYR A 131 -6.16 4.01 -24.77
C TYR A 131 -6.17 4.24 -23.26
N TYR A 132 -5.74 3.26 -22.45
CA TYR A 132 -5.66 3.39 -20.98
C TYR A 132 -4.65 4.47 -20.53
N LEU A 133 -3.72 4.85 -21.39
CA LEU A 133 -2.71 5.90 -21.12
C LEU A 133 -3.10 7.26 -21.69
N THR A 134 -4.29 7.38 -22.29
CA THR A 134 -4.77 8.67 -22.81
C THR A 134 -5.28 9.58 -21.70
N GLN A 135 -5.20 10.91 -21.93
CA GLN A 135 -5.75 11.91 -21.01
C GLN A 135 -7.23 11.65 -20.72
N GLU A 136 -8.01 11.36 -21.78
CA GLU A 136 -9.45 11.09 -21.66
C GLU A 136 -9.73 9.93 -20.70
N TYR A 137 -9.00 8.82 -20.82
CA TYR A 137 -9.20 7.66 -19.96
C TYR A 137 -8.73 7.92 -18.53
N GLN A 138 -7.56 8.54 -18.38
CA GLN A 138 -6.99 8.82 -17.07
C GLN A 138 -7.85 9.84 -16.28
N ASP A 139 -8.41 10.85 -16.93
CA ASP A 139 -9.34 11.77 -16.28
C ASP A 139 -10.62 11.08 -15.86
N LYS A 140 -11.18 10.18 -16.68
CA LYS A 140 -12.37 9.39 -16.30
C LYS A 140 -12.13 8.46 -15.12
N ILE A 141 -10.95 7.83 -15.04
CA ILE A 141 -10.59 6.99 -13.88
C ILE A 141 -10.58 7.82 -12.61
N GLN A 142 -10.03 9.02 -12.66
CA GLN A 142 -9.98 9.89 -11.48
C GLN A 142 -11.36 10.36 -11.02
N GLU A 143 -12.33 10.45 -11.91
CA GLU A 143 -13.71 10.79 -11.56
C GLU A 143 -14.48 9.60 -10.94
N GLN A 144 -14.09 8.37 -11.25
CA GLN A 144 -14.83 7.16 -10.90
C GLN A 144 -14.12 6.23 -9.92
N GLU A 145 -12.81 6.33 -9.82
CA GLU A 145 -11.97 5.40 -9.07
C GLU A 145 -10.90 6.11 -8.27
N TYR A 146 -10.72 5.62 -7.07
CA TYR A 146 -9.70 6.08 -6.12
C TYR A 146 -8.36 5.42 -6.43
N ASN A 147 -7.64 5.95 -7.42
CA ASN A 147 -6.28 5.51 -7.74
C ASN A 147 -5.45 6.69 -8.23
N LEU A 148 -4.18 6.73 -7.87
CA LEU A 148 -3.26 7.71 -8.45
C LEU A 148 -3.14 7.47 -9.96
N PRO A 149 -3.28 8.52 -10.79
CA PRO A 149 -3.17 8.37 -12.24
C PRO A 149 -1.73 8.08 -12.65
N VAL A 150 -1.57 7.30 -13.72
CA VAL A 150 -0.26 7.05 -14.34
C VAL A 150 0.21 8.27 -15.14
N LEU A 151 -0.73 9.06 -15.66
CA LEU A 151 -0.44 10.23 -16.47
C LEU A 151 -0.17 11.46 -15.58
N ARG A 152 1.03 12.03 -15.72
CA ARG A 152 1.47 13.16 -14.90
C ARG A 152 0.55 14.39 -15.01
N SER A 153 0.04 14.69 -16.19
CA SER A 153 -0.89 15.82 -16.40
C SER A 153 -2.21 15.66 -15.62
N THR A 154 -2.73 14.44 -15.49
CA THR A 154 -3.90 14.17 -14.64
C THR A 154 -3.54 14.28 -13.16
N PHE A 155 -2.38 13.80 -12.75
CA PHE A 155 -1.90 13.97 -11.38
C PHE A 155 -1.76 15.45 -11.01
N GLU A 156 -1.12 16.26 -11.84
CA GLU A 156 -0.95 17.71 -11.63
C GLU A 156 -2.30 18.44 -11.54
N LYS A 157 -3.30 18.02 -12.32
CA LYS A 157 -4.66 18.54 -12.22
C LYS A 157 -5.27 18.19 -10.85
N ASN A 158 -5.12 16.96 -10.38
CA ASN A 158 -5.60 16.54 -9.06
C ASN A 158 -4.93 17.33 -7.93
N VAL A 159 -3.62 17.60 -8.04
CA VAL A 159 -2.89 18.46 -7.11
C VAL A 159 -3.50 19.86 -7.06
N GLN A 160 -3.78 20.46 -8.22
CA GLN A 160 -4.39 21.80 -8.31
C GLN A 160 -5.82 21.87 -7.76
N ASP A 161 -6.54 20.75 -7.81
CA ASP A 161 -7.92 20.66 -7.34
C ASP A 161 -8.04 20.22 -5.87
N ALA A 162 -6.97 19.70 -5.27
CA ALA A 162 -6.99 19.16 -3.91
C ALA A 162 -7.31 20.19 -2.82
N THR A 163 -6.94 21.46 -3.02
CA THR A 163 -7.24 22.57 -2.08
C THR A 163 -8.59 23.24 -2.34
N LYS A 164 -9.29 22.84 -3.41
CA LYS A 164 -10.57 23.45 -3.78
C LYS A 164 -11.71 22.68 -3.14
N LYS A 165 -12.85 23.35 -2.94
CA LYS A 165 -14.06 22.68 -2.49
C LYS A 165 -14.47 21.60 -3.49
N PRO A 166 -14.77 20.38 -3.03
CA PRO A 166 -15.22 19.30 -3.90
C PRO A 166 -16.58 19.61 -4.51
N TYR A 167 -16.84 19.03 -5.67
CA TYR A 167 -18.11 19.20 -6.36
C TYR A 167 -18.45 17.94 -7.17
N TYR A 168 -19.71 17.81 -7.47
CA TYR A 168 -20.20 16.86 -8.46
C TYR A 168 -21.05 17.60 -9.52
N MET A 169 -21.26 16.95 -10.66
CA MET A 169 -22.18 17.46 -11.68
C MET A 169 -23.55 16.84 -11.44
N ASP A 170 -24.61 17.67 -11.30
CA ASP A 170 -25.97 17.20 -11.17
C ASP A 170 -26.50 16.62 -12.51
N GLU A 171 -27.71 16.08 -12.49
CA GLU A 171 -28.37 15.49 -13.67
C GLU A 171 -28.54 16.49 -14.84
N ASN A 172 -28.50 17.79 -14.55
CA ASN A 172 -28.63 18.87 -15.53
C ASN A 172 -27.28 19.40 -16.00
N GLY A 173 -26.16 18.85 -15.48
CA GLY A 173 -24.81 19.30 -15.79
C GLY A 173 -24.37 20.56 -15.03
N ASN A 174 -25.03 20.93 -13.93
CA ASN A 174 -24.60 22.02 -13.09
C ASN A 174 -23.58 21.55 -12.05
N LYS A 175 -22.59 22.39 -11.77
CA LYS A 175 -21.62 22.16 -10.69
C LYS A 175 -22.29 22.39 -9.33
N VAL A 176 -22.27 21.37 -8.47
CA VAL A 176 -22.77 21.44 -7.09
C VAL A 176 -21.61 21.18 -6.14
N GLU A 177 -21.23 22.19 -5.36
CA GLU A 177 -20.20 22.10 -4.35
C GLU A 177 -20.78 21.53 -3.05
N TYR A 178 -19.99 20.69 -2.36
CA TYR A 178 -20.38 20.11 -1.09
C TYR A 178 -19.26 20.23 -0.06
N ASP A 179 -19.59 20.08 1.22
CA ASP A 179 -18.63 19.99 2.31
C ASP A 179 -18.29 18.53 2.59
N GLU A 180 -17.01 18.22 2.74
CA GLU A 180 -16.57 16.89 3.12
C GLU A 180 -16.78 16.69 4.62
N THR A 181 -17.26 15.52 5.00
CA THR A 181 -17.44 15.14 6.40
C THR A 181 -16.75 13.79 6.66
N TYR A 182 -16.38 13.57 7.91
CA TYR A 182 -15.82 12.33 8.40
C TYR A 182 -16.57 11.87 9.66
N TYR A 183 -16.67 10.58 9.89
CA TYR A 183 -17.38 10.04 11.05
C TYR A 183 -16.40 9.32 11.97
N ILE A 184 -16.30 9.76 13.23
CA ILE A 184 -15.55 9.08 14.29
C ILE A 184 -16.47 8.87 15.48
N ASN A 185 -16.56 7.65 16.00
CA ASN A 185 -17.41 7.29 17.16
C ASN A 185 -18.88 7.71 16.97
N GLY A 186 -19.36 7.73 15.72
CA GLY A 186 -20.72 8.16 15.40
C GLY A 186 -20.93 9.68 15.37
N GLU A 187 -19.89 10.46 15.60
CA GLU A 187 -19.93 11.93 15.48
C GLU A 187 -19.48 12.35 14.08
N GLU A 188 -20.26 13.23 13.45
CA GLU A 188 -19.93 13.83 12.17
C GLU A 188 -18.98 15.00 12.36
N ILE A 189 -17.84 14.96 11.69
CA ILE A 189 -16.82 16.00 11.71
C ILE A 189 -16.78 16.66 10.33
N LEU A 190 -16.97 17.97 10.28
CA LEU A 190 -16.78 18.75 9.06
C LEU A 190 -15.28 18.90 8.78
N LEU A 191 -14.84 18.42 7.62
CA LEU A 191 -13.44 18.53 7.24
C LEU A 191 -13.13 19.92 6.65
N PRO A 192 -12.07 20.60 7.10
CA PRO A 192 -11.57 21.77 6.39
C PRO A 192 -10.99 21.35 5.04
N GLN A 193 -10.81 22.31 4.11
CA GLN A 193 -10.08 22.02 2.88
C GLN A 193 -8.60 21.78 3.19
N LEU A 194 -7.96 20.87 2.44
CA LEU A 194 -6.51 20.71 2.53
C LEU A 194 -5.80 22.03 2.26
N THR A 195 -4.84 22.37 3.07
CA THR A 195 -3.96 23.51 2.84
C THR A 195 -2.96 23.21 1.73
N GLN A 196 -2.41 24.24 1.08
CA GLN A 196 -1.35 24.04 0.08
C GLN A 196 -0.13 23.32 0.68
N GLU A 197 0.23 23.62 1.92
CA GLU A 197 1.35 22.98 2.62
C GLU A 197 1.09 21.47 2.82
N GLN A 198 -0.12 21.07 3.17
CA GLN A 198 -0.51 19.66 3.29
C GLN A 198 -0.41 18.96 1.92
N VAL A 199 -0.94 19.58 0.87
CA VAL A 199 -0.86 19.04 -0.50
C VAL A 199 0.60 18.90 -0.96
N ASP A 200 1.45 19.90 -0.72
CA ASP A 200 2.86 19.86 -1.10
C ASP A 200 3.61 18.74 -0.37
N ARG A 201 3.29 18.48 0.90
CA ARG A 201 3.85 17.34 1.65
C ARG A 201 3.41 15.99 1.08
N ILE A 202 2.13 15.84 0.73
CA ILE A 202 1.61 14.62 0.09
C ILE A 202 2.32 14.39 -1.24
N VAL A 203 2.42 15.41 -2.07
CA VAL A 203 3.09 15.33 -3.39
C VAL A 203 4.55 14.93 -3.23
N SER A 204 5.27 15.59 -2.31
CA SER A 204 6.67 15.25 -2.02
C SER A 204 6.83 13.80 -1.61
N PHE A 205 5.92 13.28 -0.79
CA PHE A 205 5.93 11.89 -0.38
C PHE A 205 5.65 10.95 -1.56
N VAL A 206 4.62 11.22 -2.36
CA VAL A 206 4.29 10.40 -3.55
C VAL A 206 5.46 10.38 -4.54
N GLU A 207 6.11 11.52 -4.77
CA GLU A 207 7.26 11.62 -5.67
C GLU A 207 8.55 10.97 -5.09
N SER A 208 8.63 10.77 -3.79
CA SER A 208 9.76 10.08 -3.14
C SER A 208 9.68 8.56 -3.27
N VAL A 209 8.53 8.01 -3.69
CA VAL A 209 8.33 6.56 -3.82
C VAL A 209 9.28 6.00 -4.88
N ASN A 210 10.18 5.13 -4.45
CA ASN A 210 11.25 4.57 -5.29
C ASN A 210 11.34 3.05 -5.24
N LYS A 211 10.53 2.39 -4.39
CA LYS A 211 10.46 0.94 -4.28
C LYS A 211 9.11 0.42 -4.78
N ARG A 212 9.14 -0.68 -5.52
CA ARG A 212 7.94 -1.42 -5.88
C ARG A 212 7.66 -2.49 -4.84
N GLY A 213 6.43 -2.57 -4.36
CA GLY A 213 5.98 -3.68 -3.54
C GLY A 213 6.18 -5.02 -4.26
N TYR A 214 6.57 -6.04 -3.51
CA TYR A 214 6.79 -7.39 -4.03
C TYR A 214 5.74 -8.32 -3.42
N TYR A 215 4.96 -8.96 -4.28
CA TYR A 215 4.03 -9.99 -3.86
C TYR A 215 4.17 -11.22 -4.74
N ASN A 216 4.34 -12.37 -4.11
CA ASN A 216 4.30 -13.66 -4.75
C ASN A 216 3.64 -14.66 -3.80
N GLU A 217 2.42 -15.08 -4.12
CA GLU A 217 1.61 -15.95 -3.28
C GLU A 217 2.31 -17.28 -2.94
N ALA A 218 2.97 -17.90 -3.92
CA ALA A 218 3.65 -19.17 -3.68
C ALA A 218 4.82 -19.03 -2.70
N ILE A 219 5.58 -17.94 -2.81
CA ILE A 219 6.69 -17.65 -1.88
C ILE A 219 6.13 -17.31 -0.49
N SER A 220 5.07 -16.51 -0.41
CA SER A 220 4.41 -16.19 0.86
C SER A 220 3.89 -17.45 1.56
N ASN A 221 3.29 -18.38 0.82
CA ASN A 221 2.83 -19.65 1.36
C ASN A 221 3.99 -20.51 1.88
N ILE A 222 5.11 -20.61 1.15
CA ILE A 222 6.31 -21.32 1.61
C ILE A 222 6.81 -20.73 2.94
N ILE A 223 6.89 -19.40 3.03
CA ILE A 223 7.35 -18.72 4.23
C ILE A 223 6.41 -18.99 5.41
N SER A 224 5.11 -18.87 5.21
CA SER A 224 4.10 -19.08 6.25
C SER A 224 4.12 -20.52 6.78
N GLU A 225 4.18 -21.52 5.88
CA GLU A 225 4.27 -22.94 6.25
C GLU A 225 5.49 -23.23 7.14
N GLU A 226 6.67 -22.78 6.72
CA GLU A 226 7.91 -23.07 7.44
C GLU A 226 8.05 -22.26 8.73
N ALA A 227 7.63 -20.98 8.71
CA ALA A 227 7.67 -20.11 9.89
C ALA A 227 6.81 -20.66 11.05
N GLY A 228 5.73 -21.38 10.75
CA GLY A 228 4.91 -22.07 11.74
C GLY A 228 5.70 -23.03 12.64
N ALA A 229 6.72 -23.71 12.11
CA ALA A 229 7.58 -24.59 12.89
C ALA A 229 8.50 -23.82 13.87
N TYR A 230 8.90 -22.61 13.54
CA TYR A 230 9.62 -21.73 14.46
C TYR A 230 8.70 -21.16 15.54
N PHE A 231 7.55 -20.61 15.15
CA PHE A 231 6.60 -20.01 16.10
C PHE A 231 6.02 -21.03 17.10
N SER A 232 5.93 -22.31 16.70
CA SER A 232 5.56 -23.40 17.62
C SER A 232 6.72 -23.98 18.45
N GLY A 233 7.94 -23.44 18.32
CA GLY A 233 9.13 -23.88 19.04
C GLY A 233 9.72 -25.23 18.58
N GLN A 234 9.31 -25.71 17.40
CA GLN A 234 9.80 -27.01 16.87
C GLN A 234 11.17 -26.90 16.20
N LYS A 235 11.51 -25.75 15.64
CA LYS A 235 12.78 -25.49 14.95
C LYS A 235 13.36 -24.14 15.36
N SER A 236 14.66 -23.95 15.18
CA SER A 236 15.29 -22.63 15.34
C SER A 236 14.96 -21.71 14.16
N ALA A 237 15.03 -20.38 14.38
CA ALA A 237 14.84 -19.40 13.29
C ALA A 237 15.84 -19.63 12.14
N ARG A 238 17.09 -20.01 12.46
CA ARG A 238 18.14 -20.31 11.46
C ARG A 238 17.80 -21.55 10.63
N ASP A 239 17.31 -22.61 11.23
CA ASP A 239 16.93 -23.83 10.51
C ASP A 239 15.76 -23.56 9.58
N VAL A 240 14.75 -22.82 10.05
CA VAL A 240 13.59 -22.42 9.23
C VAL A 240 14.03 -21.52 8.07
N ALA A 241 14.87 -20.53 8.31
CA ALA A 241 15.41 -19.65 7.26
C ALA A 241 16.13 -20.46 6.16
N SER A 242 16.93 -21.47 6.55
CA SER A 242 17.63 -22.34 5.59
C SER A 242 16.66 -23.21 4.78
N VAL A 243 15.57 -23.69 5.38
CA VAL A 243 14.55 -24.46 4.65
C VAL A 243 13.80 -23.56 3.68
N ILE A 244 13.39 -22.35 4.12
CA ILE A 244 12.74 -21.35 3.27
C ILE A 244 13.66 -21.00 2.09
N GLN A 245 14.95 -20.72 2.35
CA GLN A 245 15.94 -20.46 1.29
C GLN A 245 15.94 -21.57 0.24
N SER A 246 15.99 -22.81 0.67
CA SER A 246 16.06 -23.96 -0.24
C SER A 246 14.78 -24.11 -1.06
N ARG A 247 13.63 -24.04 -0.42
CA ARG A 247 12.31 -24.19 -1.09
C ARG A 247 12.04 -23.06 -2.07
N VAL A 248 12.27 -21.81 -1.65
CA VAL A 248 12.05 -20.63 -2.51
C VAL A 248 13.04 -20.63 -3.67
N GLN A 249 14.32 -21.01 -3.44
CA GLN A 249 15.30 -21.09 -4.53
C GLN A 249 14.88 -22.10 -5.61
N VAL A 250 14.34 -23.26 -5.21
CA VAL A 250 13.80 -24.26 -6.16
C VAL A 250 12.64 -23.66 -6.95
N TYR A 251 11.66 -23.07 -6.24
CA TYR A 251 10.50 -22.44 -6.88
C TYR A 251 10.91 -21.37 -7.89
N VAL A 252 11.83 -20.48 -7.52
CA VAL A 252 12.31 -19.41 -8.41
C VAL A 252 13.02 -19.99 -9.64
N ASN A 253 13.83 -21.04 -9.49
CA ASN A 253 14.52 -21.67 -10.60
C ASN A 253 13.56 -22.34 -11.61
N GLU A 254 12.45 -22.89 -11.12
CA GLU A 254 11.43 -23.57 -11.94
C GLU A 254 10.48 -22.60 -12.66
N ASN A 255 10.34 -21.36 -12.17
CA ASN A 255 9.37 -20.39 -12.67
C ASN A 255 10.00 -19.13 -13.32
N ARG A 256 11.25 -19.22 -13.69
CA ARG A 256 11.98 -18.17 -14.43
C ARG A 256 11.75 -18.25 -15.92
#